data_5f0fee2f8800e4db5d8ade87166a22aa
#
_entry.id   5f0fee2f8800e4db5d8ade87166a22aa
#
_cell.length_a   1.000
_cell.length_b   1.000
_cell.length_c   1.000
_cell.angle_alpha   90.00
_cell.angle_beta   90.00
_cell.angle_gamma   90.00
#
_symmetry.space_group_name_H-M   'P 1'
#
loop_
_entity.id
_entity.type
_entity.pdbx_description
1 polymer ?
#
loop_
_entity_poly.entity_id
_entity_poly.type
_entity_poly.pdbx_seq_one_letter_code
_entity_poly.pdbx_strand_id
1 'polypeptide(L)'
;MRLANEGLTLIICGAVFLNGTLLSGLVLAVDQDVDPPLEEYMAAQRSPEFDTPEQAVEAFKSTMSGGDFNKLAQLLGLDAHKAKSSDGATDNYAAIQSGVKEKLVIEDRDGGKVLEIGNQLWPLPFPLVKSQDGKWAFDTYAGLEEIANRRVGENEISTVDTVRDYVGAQEDYASEDRDGDGVLEYAQKLISSDGQHDGLYWPSEQGGDESPAGPALVDGNALEKAKAGLGYNGYRYRVLTGQGGNVAGGIYDYIINGNMIAGFGLVAWPVKYGITGVKTFVVNKSGIIYEADLGDDTTMVAEKIRAFNPGDKWDIVSE
;
A
#
# COMPACT_ATOMS: atom_id res chain seq x y z
N MET A 1 -11.06 -5.62 -15.76
CA MET A 1 -11.79 -5.03 -14.62
C MET A 1 -10.79 -4.98 -13.50
N ARG A 2 -10.19 -3.81 -13.27
CA ARG A 2 -9.40 -3.64 -12.06
C ARG A 2 -10.42 -3.63 -10.93
N LEU A 3 -10.51 -4.69 -10.16
CA LEU A 3 -11.12 -4.63 -8.85
C LEU A 3 -10.16 -3.76 -8.06
N ALA A 4 -10.57 -2.51 -7.80
CA ALA A 4 -9.80 -1.65 -6.95
C ALA A 4 -9.68 -2.34 -5.59
N ASN A 5 -8.49 -2.81 -5.28
CA ASN A 5 -8.15 -3.35 -3.99
C ASN A 5 -7.68 -2.17 -3.14
N GLU A 6 -8.61 -1.33 -2.80
CA GLU A 6 -8.33 -0.37 -1.74
C GLU A 6 -8.41 -1.14 -0.43
N GLY A 7 -7.28 -1.23 0.21
CA GLY A 7 -7.01 -2.15 1.29
C GLY A 7 -7.96 -2.04 2.47
N LEU A 8 -8.02 -3.13 3.19
CA LEU A 8 -8.61 -3.26 4.52
C LEU A 8 -7.89 -2.34 5.52
N THR A 9 -8.12 -1.01 5.40
CA THR A 9 -7.64 -0.02 6.38
C THR A 9 -8.85 0.41 7.19
N LEU A 10 -9.00 -0.15 8.39
CA LEU A 10 -9.98 0.34 9.36
C LEU A 10 -9.49 1.68 9.92
N ILE A 11 -10.11 2.78 9.51
CA ILE A 11 -9.96 4.07 10.17
C ILE A 11 -11.10 4.22 11.17
N ILE A 12 -10.80 4.09 12.45
CA ILE A 12 -11.73 4.51 13.52
C ILE A 12 -11.39 5.97 13.88
N CYS A 13 -12.14 6.93 13.33
CA CYS A 13 -12.18 8.29 13.83
C CYS A 13 -13.14 8.36 15.02
N GLY A 14 -12.62 8.38 16.23
CA GLY A 14 -13.34 8.77 17.45
C GLY A 14 -12.85 10.13 17.93
N ALA A 15 -13.55 11.20 17.58
CA ALA A 15 -13.31 12.52 18.17
C ALA A 15 -13.92 12.59 19.56
N VAL A 16 -13.11 12.74 20.61
CA VAL A 16 -13.56 13.22 21.92
C VAL A 16 -12.80 14.49 22.25
N PHE A 17 -13.53 15.62 22.23
CA PHE A 17 -13.06 16.89 22.80
C PHE A 17 -13.09 16.80 24.32
N LEU A 18 -11.94 17.02 24.97
CA LEU A 18 -11.90 17.45 26.38
C LEU A 18 -10.80 18.49 26.56
N ASN A 19 -11.24 19.67 26.98
CA ASN A 19 -10.40 20.78 27.43
C ASN A 19 -9.67 20.44 28.75
N GLY A 20 -8.41 20.86 28.86
CA GLY A 20 -7.85 21.21 30.16
C GLY A 20 -6.42 20.83 30.42
N THR A 21 -5.58 21.86 30.52
CA THR A 21 -4.34 22.01 31.33
C THR A 21 -3.05 21.31 30.90
N LEU A 22 -2.08 22.19 30.62
CA LEU A 22 -0.62 21.97 30.45
C LEU A 22 -0.02 21.09 31.56
N LEU A 23 0.56 19.99 31.16
CA LEU A 23 1.63 19.33 31.91
C LEU A 23 2.61 18.75 30.88
N SER A 24 3.85 19.23 30.94
CA SER A 24 5.00 18.72 30.20
C SER A 24 5.21 17.25 30.55
N GLY A 25 4.84 16.37 29.63
CA GLY A 25 5.01 14.94 29.78
C GLY A 25 5.28 14.34 28.40
N LEU A 26 6.37 13.57 28.33
CA LEU A 26 6.78 12.70 27.26
C LEU A 26 5.61 12.31 26.37
N VAL A 27 5.56 12.83 25.16
CA VAL A 27 4.65 12.29 24.13
C VAL A 27 5.25 10.96 23.71
N LEU A 28 4.81 9.89 24.37
CA LEU A 28 4.86 8.57 23.77
C LEU A 28 3.97 8.68 22.54
N ALA A 29 4.58 8.58 21.36
CA ALA A 29 3.85 8.37 20.13
C ALA A 29 2.97 7.14 20.36
N VAL A 30 1.68 7.37 20.52
CA VAL A 30 0.70 6.29 20.52
C VAL A 30 0.71 5.74 19.10
N ASP A 31 1.19 4.52 18.97
CA ASP A 31 1.17 3.70 17.76
C ASP A 31 -0.31 3.42 17.42
N GLN A 32 -0.98 4.37 16.74
CA GLN A 32 -2.44 4.37 16.53
C GLN A 32 -2.87 3.69 15.23
N ASP A 33 -2.00 2.89 14.58
CA ASP A 33 -2.41 2.10 13.43
C ASP A 33 -1.80 0.69 13.46
N VAL A 34 -2.12 -0.05 14.51
CA VAL A 34 -2.01 -1.52 14.42
C VAL A 34 -3.26 -2.00 13.71
N ASP A 35 -3.15 -2.40 12.43
CA ASP A 35 -4.23 -3.18 11.81
C ASP A 35 -4.62 -4.29 12.79
N PRO A 36 -5.93 -4.44 13.10
CA PRO A 36 -6.36 -5.46 14.02
C PRO A 36 -5.93 -6.84 13.51
N PRO A 37 -5.62 -7.79 14.40
CA PRO A 37 -5.32 -9.16 14.00
C PRO A 37 -6.41 -9.71 13.09
N LEU A 38 -6.04 -10.52 12.09
CA LEU A 38 -7.01 -11.07 11.12
C LEU A 38 -8.18 -11.77 11.79
N GLU A 39 -7.93 -12.39 12.94
CA GLU A 39 -8.93 -13.09 13.75
C GLU A 39 -10.06 -12.17 14.21
N GLU A 40 -9.81 -10.87 14.34
CA GLU A 40 -10.86 -9.92 14.73
C GLU A 40 -11.92 -9.71 13.64
N TYR A 41 -11.60 -10.01 12.39
CA TYR A 41 -12.56 -9.97 11.28
C TYR A 41 -13.38 -11.26 11.16
N MET A 42 -13.02 -12.33 11.90
CA MET A 42 -13.76 -13.57 11.92
C MET A 42 -15.01 -13.44 12.78
N ALA A 43 -16.13 -14.02 12.32
CA ALA A 43 -17.33 -14.13 13.14
C ALA A 43 -17.14 -15.16 14.26
N ALA A 44 -17.87 -14.98 15.36
CA ALA A 44 -17.94 -16.00 16.40
C ALA A 44 -18.51 -17.33 15.89
N GLN A 45 -19.38 -17.27 14.87
CA GLN A 45 -19.94 -18.43 14.18
C GLN A 45 -19.12 -18.73 12.93
N ARG A 46 -18.69 -19.98 12.79
CA ARG A 46 -17.94 -20.44 11.61
C ARG A 46 -18.78 -20.38 10.32
N SER A 47 -18.09 -20.33 9.18
CA SER A 47 -18.67 -20.52 7.86
C SER A 47 -19.55 -21.79 7.81
N PRO A 48 -20.72 -21.76 7.13
CA PRO A 48 -21.58 -22.94 6.96
C PRO A 48 -20.86 -24.07 6.25
N GLU A 49 -21.20 -25.30 6.61
CA GLU A 49 -20.67 -26.51 5.99
C GLU A 49 -21.65 -27.09 4.96
N PHE A 50 -21.12 -27.64 3.88
CA PHE A 50 -21.84 -28.20 2.75
C PHE A 50 -21.38 -29.65 2.48
N ASP A 51 -22.30 -30.49 1.96
CA ASP A 51 -21.95 -31.86 1.58
C ASP A 51 -21.06 -31.93 0.34
N THR A 52 -21.23 -30.96 -0.59
CA THR A 52 -20.47 -30.88 -1.82
C THR A 52 -20.02 -29.44 -2.10
N PRO A 53 -18.94 -29.23 -2.86
CA PRO A 53 -18.49 -27.89 -3.23
C PRO A 53 -19.52 -27.16 -4.12
N GLU A 54 -20.30 -27.88 -4.93
CA GLU A 54 -21.34 -27.32 -5.77
C GLU A 54 -22.46 -26.68 -4.94
N GLN A 55 -22.79 -27.26 -3.77
CA GLN A 55 -23.76 -26.68 -2.84
C GLN A 55 -23.25 -25.37 -2.25
N ALA A 56 -21.96 -25.28 -1.92
CA ALA A 56 -21.33 -24.03 -1.46
C ALA A 56 -21.33 -22.95 -2.56
N VAL A 57 -21.04 -23.32 -3.81
CA VAL A 57 -21.11 -22.42 -4.97
C VAL A 57 -22.55 -21.90 -5.18
N GLU A 58 -23.55 -22.77 -5.06
CA GLU A 58 -24.94 -22.35 -5.22
C GLU A 58 -25.40 -21.44 -4.09
N ALA A 59 -24.95 -21.70 -2.84
CA ALA A 59 -25.18 -20.80 -1.71
C ALA A 59 -24.52 -19.43 -1.95
N PHE A 60 -23.32 -19.39 -2.49
CA PHE A 60 -22.62 -18.15 -2.86
C PHE A 60 -23.40 -17.39 -3.95
N LYS A 61 -23.80 -18.04 -5.03
CA LYS A 61 -24.60 -17.43 -6.12
C LYS A 61 -25.91 -16.86 -5.59
N SER A 62 -26.63 -17.63 -4.76
CA SER A 62 -27.89 -17.20 -4.17
C SER A 62 -27.71 -15.98 -3.28
N THR A 63 -26.65 -15.95 -2.46
CA THR A 63 -26.30 -14.83 -1.60
C THR A 63 -25.99 -13.58 -2.40
N MET A 64 -25.18 -13.70 -3.46
CA MET A 64 -24.83 -12.57 -4.34
C MET A 64 -26.04 -12.04 -5.10
N SER A 65 -26.95 -12.93 -5.54
CA SER A 65 -28.20 -12.55 -6.23
C SER A 65 -29.18 -11.83 -5.30
N GLY A 66 -29.19 -12.19 -4.02
CA GLY A 66 -30.05 -11.59 -2.99
C GLY A 66 -29.62 -10.18 -2.57
N GLY A 67 -28.40 -9.77 -2.86
CA GLY A 67 -27.90 -8.42 -2.56
C GLY A 67 -27.71 -8.11 -1.08
N ASP A 68 -27.57 -9.13 -0.22
CA ASP A 68 -27.44 -8.99 1.23
C ASP A 68 -25.99 -9.24 1.66
N PHE A 69 -25.27 -8.16 1.95
CA PHE A 69 -23.87 -8.22 2.43
C PHE A 69 -23.72 -9.04 3.72
N ASN A 70 -24.68 -8.97 4.65
CA ASN A 70 -24.58 -9.69 5.91
C ASN A 70 -24.64 -11.22 5.68
N LYS A 71 -25.43 -11.67 4.71
CA LYS A 71 -25.46 -13.07 4.32
C LYS A 71 -24.15 -13.53 3.67
N LEU A 72 -23.52 -12.66 2.86
CA LEU A 72 -22.19 -12.95 2.33
C LEU A 72 -21.16 -13.07 3.45
N ALA A 73 -21.13 -12.11 4.38
CA ALA A 73 -20.23 -12.16 5.53
C ALA A 73 -20.42 -13.45 6.33
N GLN A 74 -21.67 -13.82 6.63
CA GLN A 74 -21.99 -15.09 7.34
C GLN A 74 -21.50 -16.32 6.55
N LEU A 75 -21.73 -16.33 5.23
CA LEU A 75 -21.29 -17.44 4.37
C LEU A 75 -19.77 -17.61 4.38
N LEU A 76 -19.03 -16.51 4.43
CA LEU A 76 -17.58 -16.48 4.46
C LEU A 76 -16.99 -16.54 5.89
N GLY A 77 -17.84 -16.61 6.93
CA GLY A 77 -17.41 -16.65 8.34
C GLY A 77 -16.87 -15.33 8.86
N LEU A 78 -17.24 -14.21 8.25
CA LEU A 78 -16.77 -12.87 8.60
C LEU A 78 -17.71 -12.16 9.59
N ASP A 79 -17.15 -11.33 10.47
CA ASP A 79 -17.91 -10.34 11.21
C ASP A 79 -18.46 -9.29 10.23
N ALA A 80 -19.78 -9.27 10.05
CA ALA A 80 -20.43 -8.44 9.04
C ALA A 80 -20.23 -6.94 9.28
N HIS A 81 -20.14 -6.51 10.54
CA HIS A 81 -19.96 -5.10 10.87
C HIS A 81 -18.54 -4.65 10.53
N LYS A 82 -17.53 -5.40 10.97
CA LYS A 82 -16.13 -5.10 10.69
C LYS A 82 -15.81 -5.21 9.20
N ALA A 83 -16.29 -6.26 8.54
CA ALA A 83 -16.10 -6.43 7.10
C ALA A 83 -16.74 -5.30 6.28
N LYS A 84 -17.92 -4.80 6.70
CA LYS A 84 -18.61 -3.71 5.98
C LYS A 84 -17.96 -2.34 6.22
N SER A 85 -17.33 -2.13 7.37
CA SER A 85 -16.65 -0.88 7.71
C SER A 85 -15.23 -0.77 7.14
N SER A 86 -14.69 -1.83 6.51
CA SER A 86 -13.41 -1.77 5.83
C SER A 86 -13.50 -0.95 4.54
N ASP A 87 -12.40 -0.26 4.21
CA ASP A 87 -12.31 0.56 3.00
C ASP A 87 -12.58 -0.27 1.75
N GLY A 88 -13.33 0.28 0.80
CA GLY A 88 -13.67 -0.38 -0.45
C GLY A 88 -14.65 -1.56 -0.35
N ALA A 89 -15.09 -1.97 0.85
CA ALA A 89 -15.94 -3.16 1.03
C ALA A 89 -17.23 -3.12 0.20
N THR A 90 -17.87 -1.96 0.11
CA THR A 90 -19.12 -1.78 -0.66
C THR A 90 -18.85 -1.90 -2.17
N ASP A 91 -17.79 -1.28 -2.65
CA ASP A 91 -17.43 -1.28 -4.08
C ASP A 91 -16.95 -2.66 -4.51
N ASN A 92 -16.14 -3.32 -3.69
CA ASN A 92 -15.71 -4.69 -3.91
C ASN A 92 -16.90 -5.66 -3.94
N TYR A 93 -17.86 -5.49 -3.02
CA TYR A 93 -19.08 -6.28 -3.02
C TYR A 93 -19.89 -6.10 -4.33
N ALA A 94 -20.08 -4.87 -4.77
CA ALA A 94 -20.77 -4.57 -6.02
C ALA A 94 -20.03 -5.14 -7.25
N ALA A 95 -18.70 -5.06 -7.27
CA ALA A 95 -17.88 -5.63 -8.33
C ALA A 95 -17.98 -7.16 -8.38
N ILE A 96 -17.89 -7.83 -7.23
CA ILE A 96 -18.07 -9.29 -7.10
C ILE A 96 -19.48 -9.67 -7.58
N GLN A 97 -20.52 -8.94 -7.16
CA GLN A 97 -21.90 -9.19 -7.57
C GLN A 97 -22.08 -9.08 -9.10
N SER A 98 -21.45 -8.08 -9.72
CA SER A 98 -21.47 -7.92 -11.18
C SER A 98 -20.74 -9.08 -11.87
N GLY A 99 -19.55 -9.41 -11.40
CA GLY A 99 -18.74 -10.48 -11.98
C GLY A 99 -19.42 -11.86 -11.89
N VAL A 100 -20.09 -12.16 -10.75
CA VAL A 100 -20.83 -13.42 -10.59
C VAL A 100 -21.97 -13.57 -11.60
N LYS A 101 -22.62 -12.45 -11.98
CA LYS A 101 -23.65 -12.47 -13.03
C LYS A 101 -23.08 -12.75 -14.43
N GLU A 102 -21.83 -12.36 -14.67
CA GLU A 102 -21.15 -12.60 -15.94
C GLU A 102 -20.67 -14.05 -16.03
N LYS A 103 -19.91 -14.50 -15.04
CA LYS A 103 -19.32 -15.84 -15.01
C LYS A 103 -18.92 -16.21 -13.58
N LEU A 104 -19.15 -17.46 -13.22
CA LEU A 104 -18.62 -18.07 -12.00
C LEU A 104 -18.18 -19.50 -12.33
N VAL A 105 -16.92 -19.79 -12.07
CA VAL A 105 -16.29 -21.10 -12.30
C VAL A 105 -15.69 -21.56 -10.97
N ILE A 106 -15.66 -22.86 -10.76
CA ILE A 106 -14.93 -23.49 -9.66
C ILE A 106 -13.71 -24.19 -10.25
N GLU A 107 -12.54 -23.91 -9.67
CA GLU A 107 -11.27 -24.50 -10.09
C GLU A 107 -10.62 -25.26 -8.95
N ASP A 108 -9.99 -26.40 -9.27
CA ASP A 108 -9.20 -27.17 -8.31
C ASP A 108 -7.84 -26.47 -8.11
N ARG A 109 -7.50 -26.16 -6.86
CA ARG A 109 -6.18 -25.66 -6.47
C ARG A 109 -5.66 -26.44 -5.27
N ASP A 110 -4.34 -26.31 -5.01
CA ASP A 110 -3.64 -27.04 -3.96
C ASP A 110 -4.42 -27.04 -2.63
N GLY A 111 -4.92 -28.22 -2.22
CA GLY A 111 -5.63 -28.43 -0.97
C GLY A 111 -7.11 -28.03 -0.93
N GLY A 112 -7.68 -27.47 -2.02
CA GLY A 112 -9.06 -27.02 -2.04
C GLY A 112 -9.59 -26.64 -3.41
N LYS A 113 -10.59 -25.77 -3.42
CA LYS A 113 -11.18 -25.22 -4.64
C LYS A 113 -11.30 -23.70 -4.52
N VAL A 114 -11.13 -22.99 -5.63
CA VAL A 114 -11.27 -21.54 -5.70
C VAL A 114 -12.40 -21.18 -6.66
N LEU A 115 -13.21 -20.19 -6.29
CA LEU A 115 -14.21 -19.60 -7.14
C LEU A 115 -13.56 -18.50 -8.00
N GLU A 116 -13.69 -18.62 -9.31
CA GLU A 116 -13.22 -17.62 -10.26
C GLU A 116 -14.40 -16.84 -10.83
N ILE A 117 -14.30 -15.50 -10.78
CA ILE A 117 -15.41 -14.58 -10.98
C ILE A 117 -15.17 -13.69 -12.19
N GLY A 118 -16.21 -13.49 -12.99
CA GLY A 118 -16.22 -12.63 -14.16
C GLY A 118 -15.45 -13.22 -15.34
N ASN A 119 -15.44 -12.49 -16.44
CA ASN A 119 -14.78 -12.92 -17.67
C ASN A 119 -13.26 -12.99 -17.56
N GLN A 120 -12.67 -12.25 -16.60
CA GLN A 120 -11.24 -12.28 -16.32
C GLN A 120 -10.84 -13.38 -15.33
N LEU A 121 -11.79 -14.18 -14.85
CA LEU A 121 -11.55 -15.30 -13.94
C LEU A 121 -10.83 -14.83 -12.67
N TRP A 122 -11.30 -13.72 -12.08
CA TRP A 122 -10.72 -13.20 -10.85
C TRP A 122 -10.95 -14.19 -9.68
N PRO A 123 -9.89 -14.67 -9.03
CA PRO A 123 -10.04 -15.66 -7.98
C PRO A 123 -10.55 -15.02 -6.68
N LEU A 124 -11.68 -15.54 -6.16
CA LEU A 124 -12.18 -15.15 -4.85
C LEU A 124 -11.13 -15.49 -3.77
N PRO A 125 -10.80 -14.57 -2.85
CA PRO A 125 -9.78 -14.81 -1.83
C PRO A 125 -10.08 -15.99 -0.90
N PHE A 126 -11.36 -16.33 -0.68
CA PHE A 126 -11.81 -17.36 0.24
C PHE A 126 -11.88 -18.72 -0.45
N PRO A 127 -10.91 -19.63 -0.24
CA PRO A 127 -10.95 -20.95 -0.83
C PRO A 127 -12.01 -21.82 -0.17
N LEU A 128 -12.57 -22.77 -0.93
CA LEU A 128 -13.38 -23.87 -0.40
C LEU A 128 -12.45 -25.01 -0.01
N VAL A 129 -12.49 -25.39 1.25
CA VAL A 129 -11.67 -26.47 1.80
C VAL A 129 -12.54 -27.61 2.30
N LYS A 130 -12.00 -28.82 2.27
CA LYS A 130 -12.68 -30.02 2.76
C LYS A 130 -12.21 -30.34 4.16
N SER A 131 -13.15 -30.39 5.13
CA SER A 131 -12.88 -30.79 6.51
C SER A 131 -12.59 -32.29 6.63
N GLN A 132 -12.08 -32.72 7.79
CA GLN A 132 -11.84 -34.13 8.08
C GLN A 132 -13.11 -34.98 8.01
N ASP A 133 -14.26 -34.39 8.30
CA ASP A 133 -15.59 -35.04 8.22
C ASP A 133 -16.13 -35.09 6.79
N GLY A 134 -15.33 -34.62 5.82
CA GLY A 134 -15.69 -34.67 4.42
C GLY A 134 -16.60 -33.54 3.94
N LYS A 135 -16.96 -32.59 4.80
CA LYS A 135 -17.77 -31.42 4.47
C LYS A 135 -16.90 -30.30 3.84
N TRP A 136 -17.55 -29.43 3.09
CA TRP A 136 -16.91 -28.29 2.45
C TRP A 136 -17.34 -26.98 3.11
N ALA A 137 -16.40 -26.06 3.32
CA ALA A 137 -16.68 -24.73 3.84
C ALA A 137 -15.70 -23.72 3.24
N PHE A 138 -16.08 -22.45 3.23
CA PHE A 138 -15.13 -21.37 2.93
C PHE A 138 -14.14 -21.25 4.11
N ASP A 139 -12.84 -21.20 3.79
CA ASP A 139 -11.80 -20.98 4.79
C ASP A 139 -11.66 -19.46 5.03
N THR A 140 -12.21 -19.02 6.15
CA THR A 140 -12.23 -17.61 6.53
C THR A 140 -10.82 -17.06 6.76
N TYR A 141 -9.98 -17.82 7.48
CA TYR A 141 -8.64 -17.35 7.84
C TYR A 141 -7.75 -17.24 6.60
N ALA A 142 -7.71 -18.28 5.78
CA ALA A 142 -6.98 -18.27 4.52
C ALA A 142 -7.46 -17.14 3.59
N GLY A 143 -8.76 -16.85 3.58
CA GLY A 143 -9.32 -15.75 2.80
C GLY A 143 -8.86 -14.37 3.28
N LEU A 144 -8.81 -14.15 4.58
CA LEU A 144 -8.31 -12.91 5.18
C LEU A 144 -6.81 -12.74 4.95
N GLU A 145 -6.04 -13.82 5.08
CA GLU A 145 -4.61 -13.86 4.80
C GLU A 145 -4.32 -13.51 3.32
N GLU A 146 -5.08 -14.08 2.40
CA GLU A 146 -4.99 -13.75 0.97
C GLU A 146 -5.31 -12.28 0.67
N ILE A 147 -6.34 -11.70 1.31
CA ILE A 147 -6.65 -10.28 1.18
C ILE A 147 -5.47 -9.43 1.68
N ALA A 148 -4.87 -9.77 2.81
CA ALA A 148 -3.72 -9.07 3.35
C ALA A 148 -2.50 -9.16 2.40
N ASN A 149 -2.24 -10.35 1.85
CA ASN A 149 -1.15 -10.58 0.90
C ASN A 149 -1.33 -9.79 -0.41
N ARG A 150 -2.57 -9.73 -0.93
CA ARG A 150 -2.88 -8.92 -2.12
C ARG A 150 -2.64 -7.43 -1.87
N ARG A 151 -3.06 -6.93 -0.69
CA ARG A 151 -2.80 -5.54 -0.30
C ARG A 151 -1.30 -5.23 -0.26
N VAL A 152 -0.50 -6.11 0.35
CA VAL A 152 0.96 -5.98 0.35
C VAL A 152 1.50 -5.88 -1.07
N GLY A 153 1.11 -6.81 -1.96
CA GLY A 153 1.55 -6.81 -3.35
C GLY A 153 1.15 -5.54 -4.12
N GLU A 154 -0.07 -5.05 -3.93
CA GLU A 154 -0.53 -3.80 -4.57
C GLU A 154 0.19 -2.57 -4.05
N ASN A 155 0.45 -2.49 -2.75
CA ASN A 155 1.25 -1.41 -2.18
C ASN A 155 2.68 -1.43 -2.75
N GLU A 156 3.28 -2.61 -2.91
CA GLU A 156 4.62 -2.75 -3.51
C GLU A 156 4.65 -2.31 -4.97
N ILE A 157 3.67 -2.74 -5.77
CA ILE A 157 3.54 -2.31 -7.17
C ILE A 157 3.35 -0.80 -7.26
N SER A 158 2.41 -0.24 -6.47
CA SER A 158 2.16 1.20 -6.43
C SER A 158 3.39 1.99 -5.95
N THR A 159 4.18 1.40 -5.05
CA THR A 159 5.44 2.00 -4.58
C THR A 159 6.49 2.03 -5.69
N VAL A 160 6.62 0.95 -6.45
CA VAL A 160 7.54 0.90 -7.59
C VAL A 160 7.16 1.97 -8.63
N ASP A 161 5.86 2.14 -8.92
CA ASP A 161 5.39 3.21 -9.82
C ASP A 161 5.69 4.60 -9.23
N THR A 162 5.43 4.82 -7.94
CA THR A 162 5.78 6.08 -7.26
C THR A 162 7.28 6.38 -7.32
N VAL A 163 8.13 5.36 -7.20
CA VAL A 163 9.59 5.49 -7.30
C VAL A 163 10.02 5.86 -8.74
N ARG A 164 9.34 5.34 -9.76
CA ARG A 164 9.57 5.75 -11.16
C ARG A 164 9.15 7.19 -11.40
N ASP A 165 7.97 7.57 -10.91
CA ASP A 165 7.45 8.94 -11.01
C ASP A 165 8.37 9.95 -10.31
N TYR A 166 8.96 9.56 -9.17
CA TYR A 166 9.95 10.37 -8.47
C TYR A 166 11.17 10.69 -9.36
N VAL A 167 11.67 9.72 -10.13
CA VAL A 167 12.81 9.97 -11.03
C VAL A 167 12.43 10.98 -12.11
N GLY A 168 11.24 10.86 -12.70
CA GLY A 168 10.73 11.82 -13.68
C GLY A 168 10.54 13.22 -13.08
N ALA A 169 9.96 13.28 -11.87
CA ALA A 169 9.74 14.55 -11.18
C ALA A 169 11.05 15.26 -10.81
N GLN A 170 12.11 14.53 -10.50
CA GLN A 170 13.44 15.10 -10.25
C GLN A 170 14.07 15.70 -11.51
N GLU A 171 13.93 15.05 -12.66
CA GLU A 171 14.43 15.58 -13.93
C GLU A 171 13.63 16.83 -14.37
N ASP A 172 12.31 16.84 -14.13
CA ASP A 172 11.47 18.01 -14.39
C ASP A 172 11.84 19.16 -13.45
N TYR A 173 12.02 18.90 -12.16
CA TYR A 173 12.44 19.92 -11.18
C TYR A 173 13.75 20.59 -11.62
N ALA A 174 14.73 19.79 -12.02
CA ALA A 174 16.06 20.27 -12.42
C ALA A 174 16.10 20.99 -13.80
N SER A 175 14.98 21.01 -14.53
CA SER A 175 14.89 21.72 -15.81
C SER A 175 14.81 23.24 -15.68
N GLU A 176 14.46 23.73 -14.49
CA GLU A 176 14.30 25.16 -14.18
C GLU A 176 14.95 25.51 -12.84
N ASP A 177 15.36 26.77 -12.66
CA ASP A 177 15.81 27.31 -11.38
C ASP A 177 14.57 27.62 -10.53
N ARG A 178 14.22 26.66 -9.63
CA ARG A 178 12.98 26.70 -8.88
C ARG A 178 13.06 27.52 -7.59
N ASP A 179 14.24 27.69 -7.04
CA ASP A 179 14.48 28.46 -5.81
C ASP A 179 15.11 29.85 -6.04
N GLY A 180 15.49 30.14 -7.28
CA GLY A 180 15.95 31.46 -7.71
C GLY A 180 17.40 31.79 -7.35
N ASP A 181 18.23 30.77 -7.07
CA ASP A 181 19.64 30.94 -6.71
C ASP A 181 20.59 30.99 -7.94
N GLY A 182 20.07 30.74 -9.14
CA GLY A 182 20.80 30.74 -10.40
C GLY A 182 21.44 29.39 -10.75
N VAL A 183 21.12 28.32 -10.03
CA VAL A 183 21.64 26.96 -10.27
C VAL A 183 20.48 26.01 -10.61
N LEU A 184 20.66 25.18 -11.64
CA LEU A 184 19.77 24.08 -11.93
C LEU A 184 20.14 22.89 -11.02
N GLU A 185 19.22 22.46 -10.16
CA GLU A 185 19.47 21.43 -9.18
C GLU A 185 18.28 20.47 -9.03
N TYR A 186 18.49 19.34 -8.39
CA TYR A 186 17.45 18.38 -8.00
C TYR A 186 16.84 18.78 -6.66
N ALA A 187 15.55 18.47 -6.46
CA ALA A 187 14.85 18.75 -5.23
C ALA A 187 15.38 17.91 -4.05
N GLN A 188 15.71 18.59 -2.97
CA GLN A 188 16.19 17.96 -1.74
C GLN A 188 15.06 17.47 -0.84
N LYS A 189 13.80 17.81 -1.16
CA LYS A 189 12.58 17.45 -0.43
C LYS A 189 11.55 16.86 -1.36
N LEU A 190 10.71 15.99 -0.82
CA LEU A 190 9.52 15.49 -1.54
C LEU A 190 8.41 16.53 -1.53
N ILE A 191 8.18 17.17 -0.39
CA ILE A 191 7.15 18.19 -0.21
C ILE A 191 7.85 19.51 0.12
N SER A 192 7.50 20.57 -0.61
CA SER A 192 8.03 21.90 -0.40
C SER A 192 7.65 22.48 0.95
N SER A 193 8.51 23.33 1.48
CA SER A 193 8.18 24.19 2.61
C SER A 193 7.04 25.14 2.23
N ASP A 194 6.23 25.55 3.21
CA ASP A 194 5.10 26.44 2.96
C ASP A 194 5.53 27.71 2.22
N GLY A 195 4.90 27.96 1.06
CA GLY A 195 5.18 29.12 0.22
C GLY A 195 6.52 29.09 -0.51
N GLN A 196 7.20 27.93 -0.55
CA GLN A 196 8.45 27.72 -1.28
C GLN A 196 8.28 26.67 -2.38
N HIS A 197 9.25 26.64 -3.34
CA HIS A 197 9.33 25.60 -4.36
C HIS A 197 10.61 24.73 -4.16
N ASP A 198 10.97 24.45 -2.91
CA ASP A 198 12.19 23.75 -2.51
C ASP A 198 12.02 22.21 -2.40
N GLY A 199 10.97 21.67 -3.00
CA GLY A 199 10.64 20.22 -3.05
C GLY A 199 9.89 19.89 -4.32
N LEU A 200 9.60 18.61 -4.55
CA LEU A 200 8.92 18.11 -5.75
C LEU A 200 7.43 18.44 -5.81
N TYR A 201 6.81 18.64 -4.67
CA TYR A 201 5.39 18.96 -4.58
C TYR A 201 5.13 20.25 -3.81
N TRP A 202 4.29 21.11 -4.38
CA TRP A 202 3.63 22.24 -3.73
C TRP A 202 2.18 22.35 -4.22
N PRO A 203 1.25 22.88 -3.40
CA PRO A 203 -0.13 23.09 -3.82
C PRO A 203 -0.20 24.08 -4.99
N SER A 204 -0.93 23.72 -6.05
CA SER A 204 -1.20 24.66 -7.15
C SER A 204 -2.12 25.77 -6.65
N GLU A 205 -1.65 27.02 -6.61
CA GLU A 205 -2.54 28.18 -6.48
C GLU A 205 -3.23 28.41 -7.83
N GLN A 206 -4.43 29.02 -7.83
CA GLN A 206 -5.16 29.29 -9.09
C GLN A 206 -4.29 30.16 -10.03
N GLY A 207 -3.76 29.55 -11.08
CA GLY A 207 -2.91 30.18 -12.08
C GLY A 207 -1.40 30.15 -11.80
N GLY A 208 -0.94 29.37 -10.79
CA GLY A 208 0.46 29.12 -10.51
C GLY A 208 1.03 27.94 -11.31
N ASP A 209 2.36 27.77 -11.26
CA ASP A 209 3.05 26.66 -11.90
C ASP A 209 2.68 25.32 -11.23
N GLU A 210 2.48 24.29 -12.05
CA GLU A 210 2.23 22.94 -11.59
C GLU A 210 3.51 22.32 -11.01
N SER A 211 3.42 21.68 -9.84
CA SER A 211 4.58 21.03 -9.22
C SER A 211 4.96 19.75 -9.96
N PRO A 212 6.25 19.40 -10.08
CA PRO A 212 6.72 18.21 -10.80
C PRO A 212 6.08 16.91 -10.34
N ALA A 213 5.82 16.77 -9.05
CA ALA A 213 5.12 15.61 -8.49
C ALA A 213 3.60 15.81 -8.35
N GLY A 214 3.04 16.94 -8.83
CA GLY A 214 1.61 17.26 -8.73
C GLY A 214 0.71 16.17 -9.29
N PRO A 215 0.94 15.67 -10.50
CA PRO A 215 0.12 14.59 -11.08
C PRO A 215 0.13 13.29 -10.29
N ALA A 216 1.23 12.93 -9.62
CA ALA A 216 1.36 11.72 -8.82
C ALA A 216 0.70 11.83 -7.44
N LEU A 217 0.52 13.06 -6.92
CA LEU A 217 -0.03 13.35 -5.59
C LEU A 217 -1.41 14.01 -5.64
N VAL A 218 -2.18 13.78 -6.69
CA VAL A 218 -3.53 14.38 -6.89
C VAL A 218 -4.52 14.01 -5.78
N ASP A 219 -4.33 12.91 -5.06
CA ASP A 219 -5.16 12.57 -3.91
C ASP A 219 -4.73 13.36 -2.67
N GLY A 220 -5.46 14.46 -2.37
CA GLY A 220 -5.22 15.30 -1.21
C GLY A 220 -5.25 14.56 0.13
N ASN A 221 -6.02 13.46 0.25
CA ASN A 221 -6.05 12.60 1.42
C ASN A 221 -4.72 11.83 1.60
N ALA A 222 -4.15 11.33 0.50
CA ALA A 222 -2.87 10.64 0.52
C ALA A 222 -1.72 11.59 0.93
N LEU A 223 -1.76 12.84 0.45
CA LEU A 223 -0.80 13.87 0.83
C LEU A 223 -0.86 14.21 2.32
N GLU A 224 -2.06 14.38 2.88
CA GLU A 224 -2.21 14.66 4.32
C GLU A 224 -1.73 13.48 5.18
N LYS A 225 -1.99 12.25 4.77
CA LYS A 225 -1.43 11.04 5.41
C LYS A 225 0.09 11.03 5.35
N ALA A 226 0.68 11.34 4.19
CA ALA A 226 2.13 11.41 4.03
C ALA A 226 2.75 12.48 4.93
N LYS A 227 2.16 13.69 5.01
CA LYS A 227 2.58 14.77 5.92
C LYS A 227 2.49 14.39 7.39
N ALA A 228 1.46 13.62 7.76
CA ALA A 228 1.29 13.09 9.11
C ALA A 228 2.25 11.93 9.46
N GLY A 229 3.11 11.48 8.51
CA GLY A 229 4.01 10.35 8.70
C GLY A 229 3.34 8.98 8.59
N LEU A 230 2.08 8.94 8.15
CA LEU A 230 1.30 7.71 7.96
C LEU A 230 1.64 6.98 6.64
N GLY A 231 2.53 7.58 5.82
CA GLY A 231 2.97 7.02 4.55
C GLY A 231 2.04 7.33 3.37
N TYR A 232 2.51 6.96 2.18
CA TYR A 232 1.78 7.02 0.92
C TYR A 232 1.79 5.61 0.31
N ASN A 233 0.61 5.07 -0.06
CA ASN A 233 0.45 3.69 -0.51
C ASN A 233 1.07 2.65 0.44
N GLY A 234 0.93 2.84 1.75
CA GLY A 234 1.51 1.94 2.76
C GLY A 234 3.03 2.05 2.94
N TYR A 235 3.68 3.06 2.32
CA TYR A 235 5.13 3.24 2.33
C TYR A 235 5.55 4.63 2.82
N ARG A 236 6.73 4.68 3.44
CA ARG A 236 7.45 5.92 3.76
C ARG A 236 8.55 6.14 2.75
N TYR A 237 8.81 7.40 2.43
CA TYR A 237 9.77 7.79 1.40
C TYR A 237 10.76 8.80 1.98
N ARG A 238 12.02 8.73 1.52
CA ARG A 238 13.03 9.73 1.87
C ARG A 238 14.04 9.91 0.75
N VAL A 239 14.34 11.16 0.42
CA VAL A 239 15.41 11.55 -0.50
C VAL A 239 16.76 11.13 0.08
N LEU A 240 17.61 10.54 -0.76
CA LEU A 240 19.00 10.21 -0.46
C LEU A 240 19.92 11.23 -1.10
N THR A 241 20.83 11.77 -0.31
CA THR A 241 21.70 12.90 -0.71
C THR A 241 23.12 12.49 -1.09
N GLY A 242 23.39 11.21 -1.25
CA GLY A 242 24.69 10.68 -1.65
C GLY A 242 24.62 9.24 -2.12
N GLN A 243 25.76 8.73 -2.58
CA GLN A 243 25.93 7.30 -2.90
C GLN A 243 27.11 6.68 -2.18
N GLY A 244 27.03 5.33 -2.06
CA GLY A 244 28.05 4.52 -1.39
C GLY A 244 29.01 3.84 -2.35
N GLY A 245 29.94 3.03 -1.79
CA GLY A 245 31.02 2.42 -2.54
C GLY A 245 30.64 1.24 -3.43
N ASN A 246 29.43 0.69 -3.30
CA ASN A 246 28.97 -0.42 -4.15
C ASN A 246 28.51 0.06 -5.55
N VAL A 247 28.42 1.36 -5.74
CA VAL A 247 27.89 1.97 -6.96
C VAL A 247 29.02 2.49 -7.84
N ALA A 248 28.83 2.45 -9.15
CA ALA A 248 29.77 3.01 -10.10
C ALA A 248 30.03 4.50 -9.78
N GLY A 249 31.31 4.90 -9.76
CA GLY A 249 31.75 6.24 -9.36
C GLY A 249 32.18 6.34 -7.89
N GLY A 250 31.88 5.33 -7.06
CA GLY A 250 32.29 5.29 -5.65
C GLY A 250 31.48 6.20 -4.73
N ILE A 251 32.03 6.50 -3.57
CA ILE A 251 31.37 7.31 -2.54
C ILE A 251 31.48 8.80 -2.89
N TYR A 252 30.33 9.50 -2.97
CA TYR A 252 30.28 10.95 -3.02
C TYR A 252 28.91 11.50 -2.59
N ASP A 253 28.89 12.77 -2.21
CA ASP A 253 27.68 13.49 -1.88
C ASP A 253 27.02 14.06 -3.15
N TYR A 254 25.69 14.00 -3.22
CA TYR A 254 24.93 14.61 -4.28
C TYR A 254 24.79 16.13 -4.13
N ILE A 255 24.94 16.63 -2.89
CA ILE A 255 24.86 18.06 -2.57
C ILE A 255 26.25 18.68 -2.64
N ILE A 256 26.42 19.71 -3.49
CA ILE A 256 27.64 20.48 -3.65
C ILE A 256 27.33 21.96 -3.42
N ASN A 257 27.98 22.58 -2.44
CA ASN A 257 27.76 23.97 -2.05
C ASN A 257 26.31 24.34 -1.70
N GLY A 258 25.53 23.35 -1.18
CA GLY A 258 24.14 23.55 -0.83
C GLY A 258 23.15 23.00 -1.88
N ASN A 259 23.56 22.86 -3.14
CA ASN A 259 22.71 22.51 -4.27
C ASN A 259 22.88 21.04 -4.64
N MET A 260 21.78 20.31 -4.82
CA MET A 260 21.82 18.89 -5.18
C MET A 260 22.01 18.71 -6.70
N ILE A 261 23.25 18.86 -7.16
CA ILE A 261 23.62 18.87 -8.59
C ILE A 261 24.36 17.62 -9.08
N ALA A 262 24.90 16.81 -8.17
CA ALA A 262 25.72 15.65 -8.56
C ALA A 262 24.87 14.37 -8.75
N GLY A 263 23.60 14.38 -8.42
CA GLY A 263 22.68 13.27 -8.53
C GLY A 263 21.59 13.34 -7.48
N PHE A 264 20.76 12.31 -7.40
CA PHE A 264 19.73 12.14 -6.40
C PHE A 264 19.47 10.65 -6.13
N GLY A 265 18.78 10.35 -5.07
CA GLY A 265 18.28 9.01 -4.79
C GLY A 265 17.07 9.04 -3.88
N LEU A 266 16.38 7.90 -3.79
CA LEU A 266 15.22 7.70 -2.93
C LEU A 266 15.35 6.35 -2.24
N VAL A 267 14.86 6.28 -1.01
CA VAL A 267 14.52 5.04 -0.32
C VAL A 267 13.05 5.03 0.02
N ALA A 268 12.37 3.92 -0.27
CA ALA A 268 10.99 3.65 0.13
C ALA A 268 10.93 2.38 0.96
N TRP A 269 10.25 2.42 2.12
CA TRP A 269 10.11 1.27 3.00
C TRP A 269 8.70 1.21 3.59
N PRO A 270 8.16 0.00 3.89
CA PRO A 270 6.80 -0.13 4.39
C PRO A 270 6.63 0.60 5.73
N VAL A 271 5.46 1.23 5.93
CA VAL A 271 5.07 1.81 7.22
C VAL A 271 5.11 0.74 8.30
N LYS A 272 4.66 -0.49 7.94
CA LYS A 272 4.65 -1.66 8.81
C LYS A 272 5.05 -2.92 8.02
N TYR A 273 6.22 -3.48 8.34
CA TYR A 273 6.73 -4.69 7.71
C TYR A 273 5.74 -5.86 7.85
N GLY A 274 5.53 -6.60 6.74
CA GLY A 274 4.64 -7.75 6.66
C GLY A 274 3.14 -7.40 6.59
N ILE A 275 2.77 -6.13 6.76
CA ILE A 275 1.36 -5.68 6.75
C ILE A 275 1.11 -4.70 5.61
N THR A 276 1.92 -3.67 5.48
CA THR A 276 1.78 -2.69 4.38
C THR A 276 2.74 -2.96 3.24
N GLY A 277 3.76 -3.79 3.44
CA GLY A 277 4.76 -4.20 2.49
C GLY A 277 5.84 -5.07 3.14
N VAL A 278 6.60 -5.77 2.35
CA VAL A 278 7.76 -6.58 2.75
C VAL A 278 9.05 -5.97 2.20
N LYS A 279 9.03 -5.54 0.94
CA LYS A 279 10.20 -5.02 0.25
C LYS A 279 10.51 -3.57 0.61
N THR A 280 11.78 -3.27 0.71
CA THR A 280 12.32 -1.89 0.74
C THR A 280 12.93 -1.61 -0.61
N PHE A 281 12.65 -0.44 -1.17
CA PHE A 281 13.10 -0.05 -2.52
C PHE A 281 14.11 1.10 -2.43
N VAL A 282 15.11 1.09 -3.30
CA VAL A 282 16.02 2.23 -3.50
C VAL A 282 16.21 2.49 -4.99
N VAL A 283 16.33 3.77 -5.35
CA VAL A 283 16.62 4.21 -6.71
C VAL A 283 17.59 5.39 -6.68
N ASN A 284 18.29 5.62 -7.77
CA ASN A 284 19.02 6.83 -8.01
C ASN A 284 18.72 7.35 -9.42
N LYS A 285 19.44 8.39 -9.85
CA LYS A 285 19.31 9.02 -11.17
C LYS A 285 19.38 8.04 -12.37
N SER A 286 19.94 6.83 -12.21
CA SER A 286 19.97 5.84 -13.30
C SER A 286 18.60 5.25 -13.61
N GLY A 287 17.59 5.44 -12.73
CA GLY A 287 16.25 4.87 -12.85
C GLY A 287 16.16 3.36 -12.56
N ILE A 288 17.28 2.71 -12.24
CA ILE A 288 17.27 1.29 -11.86
C ILE A 288 16.80 1.19 -10.41
N ILE A 289 15.68 0.49 -10.21
CA ILE A 289 15.08 0.26 -8.89
C ILE A 289 15.64 -1.04 -8.34
N TYR A 290 16.13 -1.00 -7.12
CA TYR A 290 16.56 -2.16 -6.36
C TYR A 290 15.61 -2.41 -5.20
N GLU A 291 15.40 -3.70 -4.87
CA GLU A 291 14.57 -4.14 -3.76
C GLU A 291 15.34 -5.04 -2.81
N ALA A 292 14.96 -5.02 -1.53
CA ALA A 292 15.46 -5.96 -0.53
C ALA A 292 14.40 -6.23 0.54
N ASP A 293 14.33 -7.46 1.02
CA ASP A 293 13.64 -7.81 2.25
C ASP A 293 14.60 -7.58 3.42
N LEU A 294 14.32 -6.58 4.25
CA LEU A 294 15.14 -6.22 5.40
C LEU A 294 14.66 -6.89 6.72
N GLY A 295 13.57 -7.67 6.65
CA GLY A 295 13.00 -8.39 7.79
C GLY A 295 12.28 -7.50 8.80
N ASP A 296 12.04 -8.04 9.99
CA ASP A 296 11.28 -7.37 11.06
C ASP A 296 11.88 -6.02 11.49
N ASP A 297 13.19 -5.86 11.31
CA ASP A 297 13.92 -4.62 11.63
C ASP A 297 13.87 -3.56 10.51
N THR A 298 13.04 -3.74 9.47
CA THR A 298 13.00 -2.90 8.26
C THR A 298 12.97 -1.40 8.59
N THR A 299 12.08 -0.94 9.45
CA THR A 299 11.99 0.49 9.81
C THR A 299 13.31 1.00 10.39
N MET A 300 13.88 0.28 11.35
CA MET A 300 15.13 0.69 12.02
C MET A 300 16.32 0.69 11.05
N VAL A 301 16.37 -0.23 10.11
CA VAL A 301 17.42 -0.32 9.10
C VAL A 301 17.24 0.78 8.04
N ALA A 302 16.04 0.91 7.48
CA ALA A 302 15.74 1.88 6.43
C ALA A 302 15.91 3.33 6.90
N GLU A 303 15.56 3.64 8.15
CA GLU A 303 15.81 4.96 8.75
C GLU A 303 17.29 5.33 8.82
N LYS A 304 18.21 4.39 8.76
CA LYS A 304 19.66 4.62 8.76
C LYS A 304 20.26 4.76 7.34
N ILE A 305 19.52 4.38 6.29
CA ILE A 305 19.97 4.53 4.90
C ILE A 305 20.03 6.03 4.57
N ARG A 306 21.21 6.58 4.28
CA ARG A 306 21.43 7.99 3.91
C ARG A 306 21.97 8.13 2.49
N ALA A 307 22.48 7.07 1.91
CA ALA A 307 23.09 7.04 0.60
C ALA A 307 22.55 5.87 -0.22
N PHE A 308 22.43 6.05 -1.51
CA PHE A 308 22.13 4.99 -2.45
C PHE A 308 23.34 4.05 -2.54
N ASN A 309 23.19 2.84 -2.02
CA ASN A 309 24.31 1.89 -1.96
C ASN A 309 23.82 0.42 -1.98
N PRO A 310 23.05 0.00 -3.01
CA PRO A 310 22.65 -1.39 -3.12
C PRO A 310 23.88 -2.30 -3.22
N GLY A 311 23.88 -3.39 -2.44
CA GLY A 311 24.90 -4.42 -2.44
C GLY A 311 24.28 -5.80 -2.67
N ASP A 312 24.99 -6.87 -2.33
CA ASP A 312 24.63 -8.28 -2.63
C ASP A 312 23.25 -8.74 -2.14
N LYS A 313 22.62 -7.99 -1.21
CA LYS A 313 21.29 -8.30 -0.67
C LYS A 313 20.15 -7.60 -1.43
N TRP A 314 20.49 -6.82 -2.44
CA TRP A 314 19.54 -6.05 -3.21
C TRP A 314 19.41 -6.65 -4.61
N ASP A 315 18.20 -6.99 -4.99
CA ASP A 315 17.86 -7.45 -6.33
C ASP A 315 17.33 -6.30 -7.17
N ILE A 316 17.46 -6.39 -8.48
CA ILE A 316 16.82 -5.42 -9.39
C ILE A 316 15.35 -5.81 -9.53
N VAL A 317 14.47 -4.83 -9.37
CA VAL A 317 13.03 -5.04 -9.60
C VAL A 317 12.82 -5.47 -11.06
N SER A 318 12.25 -6.65 -11.26
CA SER A 318 11.89 -7.15 -12.59
C SER A 318 10.63 -6.41 -13.09
N GLU A 319 10.65 -6.04 -14.38
CA GLU A 319 9.47 -5.45 -15.07
C GLU A 319 8.31 -6.44 -15.19
#